data_2d1bb46f767724457ea77c36b281e51d
#
_entry.id   2d1bb46f767724457ea77c36b281e51d
#
_cell.length_a   1.000
_cell.length_b   1.000
_cell.length_c   1.000
_cell.angle_alpha   90.00
_cell.angle_beta   90.00
_cell.angle_gamma   90.00
#
_symmetry.space_group_name_H-M   'P 1'
#
loop_
_entity.id
_entity.type
_entity.pdbx_description
1 polymer ?
#
loop_
_entity_poly.entity_id
_entity_poly.type
_entity_poly.pdbx_seq_one_letter_code
_entity_poly.pdbx_strand_id
1 'polypeptide(L)'
;MQNTTKPKGNKKIIVGMSGGVDSSVALMLLKNQGWEPIGVSLKLPVWQSKKNCLKENVCCTQQSFRIAKDICKKMGVKHFIVNASKDFKEEVINYFIYEYKNNRTPNPCVICNRVLKFQKLFEAAKIYGANFVATGHYAKIKFDQKTGEYGLWQSKDENKDQTYSLSNIKREWLERIIFPLADFKKEE
;
A
#
# COMPACT_ATOMS: atom_id res chain seq x y z
N MET A 1 -9.93 -18.36 4.18
CA MET A 1 -10.28 -17.05 4.78
C MET A 1 -8.96 -16.33 5.04
N GLN A 2 -8.79 -15.09 4.54
CA GLN A 2 -7.66 -14.27 4.97
C GLN A 2 -7.71 -14.12 6.49
N ASN A 3 -6.53 -13.99 7.11
CA ASN A 3 -6.40 -13.68 8.54
C ASN A 3 -6.92 -12.26 8.87
N THR A 4 -8.20 -11.99 8.58
CA THR A 4 -8.94 -10.83 9.08
C THR A 4 -9.43 -11.06 10.51
N THR A 5 -8.90 -12.11 11.16
CA THR A 5 -9.19 -12.43 12.55
C THR A 5 -8.76 -11.26 13.44
N LYS A 6 -9.67 -10.85 14.32
CA LYS A 6 -9.39 -9.87 15.38
C LYS A 6 -8.00 -10.08 15.94
N PRO A 7 -7.18 -9.03 16.05
CA PRO A 7 -5.81 -9.19 16.50
C PRO A 7 -5.79 -9.75 17.92
N LYS A 8 -5.09 -10.85 18.10
CA LYS A 8 -4.70 -11.31 19.43
C LYS A 8 -3.44 -10.53 19.82
N GLY A 9 -3.53 -9.67 20.82
CA GLY A 9 -2.40 -8.86 21.30
C GLY A 9 -2.36 -7.44 20.73
N ASN A 10 -1.22 -6.99 20.21
CA ASN A 10 -1.03 -5.63 19.69
C ASN A 10 -1.94 -5.36 18.47
N LYS A 11 -2.92 -4.46 18.66
CA LYS A 11 -3.94 -4.11 17.66
C LYS A 11 -3.50 -3.02 16.69
N LYS A 12 -2.32 -2.43 16.88
CA LYS A 12 -1.84 -1.35 16.02
C LYS A 12 -1.47 -1.86 14.63
N ILE A 13 -1.95 -1.14 13.61
CA ILE A 13 -1.67 -1.41 12.21
C ILE A 13 -1.41 -0.12 11.43
N ILE A 14 -0.37 -0.11 10.61
CA ILE A 14 -0.14 1.00 9.68
C ILE A 14 -0.96 0.78 8.43
N VAL A 15 -1.70 1.80 7.99
CA VAL A 15 -2.48 1.77 6.76
C VAL A 15 -1.93 2.78 5.77
N GLY A 16 -1.47 2.30 4.62
CA GLY A 16 -1.01 3.14 3.52
C GLY A 16 -2.18 3.92 2.91
N MET A 17 -2.16 5.24 3.05
CA MET A 17 -3.22 6.15 2.61
C MET A 17 -2.79 6.90 1.35
N SER A 18 -3.45 6.63 0.23
CA SER A 18 -3.23 7.34 -1.04
C SER A 18 -4.17 8.54 -1.24
N GLY A 19 -5.19 8.68 -0.40
CA GLY A 19 -6.30 9.63 -0.60
C GLY A 19 -7.37 9.15 -1.58
N GLY A 20 -7.23 7.94 -2.13
CA GLY A 20 -8.25 7.30 -2.96
C GLY A 20 -9.26 6.50 -2.13
N VAL A 21 -10.37 6.10 -2.76
CA VAL A 21 -11.47 5.33 -2.16
C VAL A 21 -10.96 4.04 -1.53
N ASP A 22 -10.15 3.27 -2.25
CA ASP A 22 -9.71 1.94 -1.81
C ASP A 22 -8.93 1.97 -0.49
N SER A 23 -8.00 2.91 -0.34
CA SER A 23 -7.26 3.08 0.91
C SER A 23 -8.15 3.53 2.07
N SER A 24 -9.18 4.31 1.78
CA SER A 24 -10.14 4.81 2.76
C SER A 24 -11.08 3.71 3.25
N VAL A 25 -11.57 2.87 2.34
CA VAL A 25 -12.38 1.70 2.67
C VAL A 25 -11.55 0.68 3.46
N ALA A 26 -10.30 0.44 3.05
CA ALA A 26 -9.39 -0.45 3.79
C ALA A 26 -9.20 0.02 5.24
N LEU A 27 -9.01 1.32 5.46
CA LEU A 27 -8.90 1.92 6.79
C LEU A 27 -10.19 1.69 7.62
N MET A 28 -11.35 1.94 7.00
CA MET A 28 -12.66 1.76 7.64
C MET A 28 -12.90 0.31 8.05
N LEU A 29 -12.65 -0.63 7.16
CA LEU A 29 -12.83 -2.06 7.42
C LEU A 29 -11.97 -2.53 8.59
N LEU A 30 -10.69 -2.13 8.64
CA LEU A 30 -9.81 -2.48 9.73
C LEU A 30 -10.28 -1.90 11.06
N LYS A 31 -10.71 -0.64 11.08
CA LYS A 31 -11.24 -0.02 12.30
C LYS A 31 -12.50 -0.75 12.80
N ASN A 32 -13.43 -1.10 11.90
CA ASN A 32 -14.64 -1.85 12.24
C ASN A 32 -14.32 -3.27 12.73
N GLN A 33 -13.22 -3.87 12.33
CA GLN A 33 -12.72 -5.15 12.80
C GLN A 33 -12.03 -5.08 14.18
N GLY A 34 -11.90 -3.88 14.75
CA GLY A 34 -11.29 -3.66 16.07
C GLY A 34 -9.78 -3.47 16.06
N TRP A 35 -9.17 -3.17 14.88
CA TRP A 35 -7.81 -2.70 14.79
C TRP A 35 -7.68 -1.26 15.27
N GLU A 36 -6.46 -0.88 15.65
CA GLU A 36 -6.06 0.50 15.96
C GLU A 36 -5.22 1.04 14.79
N PRO A 37 -5.87 1.49 13.69
CA PRO A 37 -5.15 1.91 12.51
C PRO A 37 -4.46 3.26 12.70
N ILE A 38 -3.31 3.39 12.05
CA ILE A 38 -2.56 4.65 11.91
C ILE A 38 -2.37 4.87 10.41
N GLY A 39 -2.92 5.96 9.87
CA GLY A 39 -2.81 6.31 8.46
C GLY A 39 -1.43 6.86 8.14
N VAL A 40 -0.80 6.37 7.08
CA VAL A 40 0.48 6.85 6.58
C VAL A 40 0.40 7.13 5.09
N SER A 41 0.67 8.37 4.70
CA SER A 41 0.82 8.77 3.29
C SER A 41 2.29 8.94 2.95
N LEU A 42 2.72 8.45 1.78
CA LEU A 42 4.09 8.62 1.30
C LEU A 42 4.14 9.83 0.38
N LYS A 43 4.96 10.84 0.74
CA LYS A 43 5.22 11.97 -0.14
C LYS A 43 6.27 11.57 -1.17
N LEU A 44 5.85 11.46 -2.43
CA LEU A 44 6.70 11.20 -3.58
C LEU A 44 6.94 12.50 -4.35
N PRO A 45 8.01 12.59 -5.16
CA PRO A 45 8.22 13.75 -6.02
C PRO A 45 7.10 13.79 -7.06
N VAL A 46 6.45 14.94 -7.17
CA VAL A 46 5.45 15.21 -8.20
C VAL A 46 6.11 16.01 -9.30
N TRP A 47 6.11 15.47 -10.52
CA TRP A 47 6.57 16.21 -11.68
C TRP A 47 5.53 17.28 -12.03
N GLN A 48 5.88 18.54 -11.83
CA GLN A 48 5.04 19.67 -12.22
C GLN A 48 5.49 20.19 -13.59
N SER A 49 4.78 19.82 -14.63
CA SER A 49 4.94 20.42 -15.97
C SER A 49 3.60 21.02 -16.39
N LYS A 50 3.63 22.27 -16.88
CA LYS A 50 2.43 22.90 -17.48
C LYS A 50 1.88 22.11 -18.68
N LYS A 51 2.72 21.27 -19.31
CA LYS A 51 2.38 20.45 -20.49
C LYS A 51 1.87 19.04 -20.14
N ASN A 52 2.16 18.53 -18.94
CA ASN A 52 1.84 17.15 -18.53
C ASN A 52 0.92 17.14 -17.32
N CYS A 53 -0.23 17.79 -17.43
CA CYS A 53 -1.32 17.62 -16.47
C CYS A 53 -2.09 16.33 -16.76
N LEU A 54 -1.43 15.19 -16.75
CA LEU A 54 -2.11 13.89 -16.72
C LEU A 54 -2.78 13.78 -15.35
N LYS A 55 -4.10 13.98 -15.32
CA LYS A 55 -4.93 13.86 -14.11
C LYS A 55 -5.01 12.42 -13.60
N GLU A 56 -4.55 11.46 -14.36
CA GLU A 56 -4.64 10.04 -14.07
C GLU A 56 -3.28 9.52 -13.60
N ASN A 57 -3.29 8.80 -12.48
CA ASN A 57 -2.15 8.06 -11.89
C ASN A 57 -1.10 8.86 -11.11
N VAL A 58 -1.39 10.04 -10.60
CA VAL A 58 -0.48 10.71 -9.66
C VAL A 58 -0.75 10.18 -8.25
N CYS A 59 0.08 9.25 -7.80
CA CYS A 59 -0.08 8.57 -6.50
C CYS A 59 -0.08 9.50 -5.28
N CYS A 60 0.39 10.75 -5.36
CA CYS A 60 0.58 11.61 -4.20
C CYS A 60 0.51 13.10 -4.57
N THR A 61 -0.69 13.66 -4.71
CA THR A 61 -0.90 15.10 -4.85
C THR A 61 -1.10 15.76 -3.48
N GLN A 62 -0.96 17.09 -3.39
CA GLN A 62 -1.35 17.83 -2.17
C GLN A 62 -2.83 17.59 -1.82
N GLN A 63 -3.68 17.48 -2.84
CA GLN A 63 -5.10 17.19 -2.66
C GLN A 63 -5.33 15.79 -2.06
N SER A 64 -4.60 14.76 -2.52
CA SER A 64 -4.72 13.42 -1.98
C SER A 64 -4.29 13.33 -0.51
N PHE A 65 -3.28 14.11 -0.10
CA PHE A 65 -2.91 14.20 1.31
C PHE A 65 -3.97 14.87 2.19
N ARG A 66 -4.62 15.93 1.68
CA ARG A 66 -5.73 16.57 2.38
C ARG A 66 -6.89 15.59 2.56
N ILE A 67 -7.28 14.91 1.48
CA ILE A 67 -8.36 13.89 1.53
C ILE A 67 -8.01 12.80 2.54
N ALA A 68 -6.80 12.23 2.48
CA ALA A 68 -6.37 11.19 3.42
C ALA A 68 -6.41 11.68 4.88
N LYS A 69 -5.92 12.90 5.14
CA LYS A 69 -5.94 13.53 6.46
C LYS A 69 -7.38 13.74 6.97
N ASP A 70 -8.26 14.25 6.11
CA ASP A 70 -9.65 14.53 6.48
C ASP A 70 -10.42 13.24 6.79
N ILE A 71 -10.22 12.19 5.99
CA ILE A 71 -10.81 10.87 6.23
C ILE A 71 -10.32 10.31 7.57
N CYS A 72 -9.01 10.31 7.80
CA CYS A 72 -8.45 9.84 9.06
C CYS A 72 -9.01 10.65 10.24
N LYS A 73 -9.10 11.98 10.12
CA LYS A 73 -9.67 12.86 11.16
C LYS A 73 -11.14 12.52 11.44
N LYS A 74 -11.97 12.38 10.41
CA LYS A 74 -13.39 11.99 10.55
C LYS A 74 -13.54 10.65 11.25
N MET A 75 -12.60 9.74 11.05
CA MET A 75 -12.61 8.42 11.66
C MET A 75 -11.89 8.37 13.02
N GLY A 76 -11.38 9.50 13.54
CA GLY A 76 -10.60 9.53 14.79
C GLY A 76 -9.29 8.75 14.71
N VAL A 77 -8.66 8.69 13.53
CA VAL A 77 -7.41 7.98 13.26
C VAL A 77 -6.27 8.98 13.09
N LYS A 78 -5.11 8.71 13.69
CA LYS A 78 -3.90 9.51 13.48
C LYS A 78 -3.41 9.35 12.05
N HIS A 79 -2.93 10.44 11.43
CA HIS A 79 -2.39 10.43 10.09
C HIS A 79 -1.03 11.12 10.03
N PHE A 80 -0.07 10.48 9.37
CA PHE A 80 1.29 11.00 9.19
C PHE A 80 1.69 10.99 7.72
N ILE A 81 2.57 11.91 7.36
CA ILE A 81 3.16 11.97 6.01
C ILE A 81 4.65 11.65 6.14
N VAL A 82 5.09 10.62 5.43
CA VAL A 82 6.49 10.21 5.34
C VAL A 82 7.07 10.70 4.02
N ASN A 83 8.15 11.46 4.08
CA ASN A 83 8.82 11.94 2.87
C ASN A 83 9.70 10.82 2.30
N ALA A 84 9.31 10.29 1.17
CA ALA A 84 10.01 9.23 0.43
C ALA A 84 10.55 9.73 -0.94
N SER A 85 10.64 11.07 -1.11
CA SER A 85 11.00 11.66 -2.42
C SER A 85 12.40 11.29 -2.89
N LYS A 86 13.37 11.23 -1.96
CA LYS A 86 14.74 10.86 -2.27
C LYS A 86 14.83 9.40 -2.68
N ASP A 87 14.29 8.51 -1.84
CA ASP A 87 14.29 7.06 -2.11
C ASP A 87 13.56 6.73 -3.42
N PHE A 88 12.45 7.42 -3.71
CA PHE A 88 11.71 7.22 -4.96
C PHE A 88 12.55 7.58 -6.19
N LYS A 89 13.30 8.68 -6.13
CA LYS A 89 14.20 9.07 -7.22
C LYS A 89 15.31 8.04 -7.43
N GLU A 90 15.93 7.61 -6.34
CA GLU A 90 17.09 6.71 -6.38
C GLU A 90 16.67 5.30 -6.83
N GLU A 91 15.61 4.75 -6.24
CA GLU A 91 15.24 3.34 -6.43
C GLU A 91 14.26 3.11 -7.59
N VAL A 92 13.37 4.07 -7.87
CA VAL A 92 12.31 3.86 -8.86
C VAL A 92 12.59 4.62 -10.15
N ILE A 93 12.92 5.93 -10.06
CA ILE A 93 13.15 6.73 -11.29
C ILE A 93 14.43 6.31 -11.97
N ASN A 94 15.53 6.16 -11.23
CA ASN A 94 16.81 5.76 -11.81
C ASN A 94 16.74 4.36 -12.43
N TYR A 95 16.05 3.41 -11.76
CA TYR A 95 15.76 2.09 -12.32
C TYR A 95 14.98 2.20 -13.64
N PHE A 96 13.91 2.99 -13.67
CA PHE A 96 13.10 3.20 -14.86
C PHE A 96 13.94 3.73 -16.04
N ILE A 97 14.76 4.76 -15.79
CA ILE A 97 15.66 5.32 -16.81
C ILE A 97 16.70 4.29 -17.27
N TYR A 98 17.26 3.53 -16.35
CA TYR A 98 18.25 2.50 -16.66
C TYR A 98 17.68 1.41 -17.58
N GLU A 99 16.48 0.91 -17.27
CA GLU A 99 15.82 -0.12 -18.08
C GLU A 99 15.54 0.37 -19.51
N TYR A 100 15.00 1.60 -19.66
CA TYR A 100 14.77 2.18 -20.99
C TYR A 100 16.08 2.37 -21.79
N LYS A 101 17.14 2.82 -21.15
CA LYS A 101 18.46 2.96 -21.82
C LYS A 101 19.01 1.61 -22.31
N ASN A 102 18.57 0.51 -21.71
CA ASN A 102 18.95 -0.85 -22.10
C ASN A 102 17.88 -1.55 -22.97
N ASN A 103 16.99 -0.79 -23.62
CA ASN A 103 15.93 -1.28 -24.50
C ASN A 103 14.97 -2.28 -23.81
N ARG A 104 14.76 -2.15 -22.51
CA ARG A 104 13.80 -2.97 -21.74
C ARG A 104 12.62 -2.12 -21.32
N THR A 105 11.44 -2.72 -21.20
CA THR A 105 10.23 -2.05 -20.72
C THR A 105 10.08 -2.28 -19.21
N PRO A 106 10.38 -1.28 -18.37
CA PRO A 106 10.27 -1.42 -16.92
C PRO A 106 8.82 -1.39 -16.43
N ASN A 107 8.56 -2.07 -15.31
CA ASN A 107 7.35 -1.85 -14.53
C ASN A 107 7.68 -1.14 -13.21
N PRO A 108 7.57 0.19 -13.15
CA PRO A 108 7.92 0.95 -11.96
C PRO A 108 7.03 0.63 -10.76
N CYS A 109 5.79 0.18 -10.97
CA CYS A 109 4.87 -0.17 -9.87
C CYS A 109 5.36 -1.40 -9.09
N VAL A 110 5.88 -2.41 -9.77
CA VAL A 110 6.43 -3.62 -9.14
C VAL A 110 7.63 -3.24 -8.25
N ILE A 111 8.54 -2.43 -8.76
CA ILE A 111 9.71 -1.97 -8.00
C ILE A 111 9.28 -1.05 -6.86
N CYS A 112 8.42 -0.06 -7.11
CA CYS A 112 7.93 0.86 -6.08
C CYS A 112 7.27 0.13 -4.91
N ASN A 113 6.47 -0.89 -5.16
CA ASN A 113 5.85 -1.67 -4.08
C ASN A 113 6.92 -2.38 -3.24
N ARG A 114 7.92 -3.02 -3.88
CA ARG A 114 8.97 -3.77 -3.20
C ARG A 114 9.92 -2.88 -2.39
N VAL A 115 10.58 -1.92 -3.05
CA VAL A 115 11.73 -1.20 -2.46
C VAL A 115 11.32 0.06 -1.72
N LEU A 116 10.10 0.57 -1.94
CA LEU A 116 9.69 1.83 -1.37
C LEU A 116 8.43 1.71 -0.51
N LYS A 117 7.29 1.37 -1.12
CA LYS A 117 5.99 1.47 -0.43
C LYS A 117 5.94 0.62 0.83
N PHE A 118 6.16 -0.68 0.72
CA PHE A 118 6.12 -1.56 1.88
C PHE A 118 7.29 -1.32 2.82
N GLN A 119 8.49 -1.04 2.29
CA GLN A 119 9.65 -0.66 3.11
C GLN A 119 9.31 0.51 4.04
N LYS A 120 8.79 1.62 3.50
CA LYS A 120 8.43 2.82 4.30
C LYS A 120 7.27 2.57 5.24
N LEU A 121 6.30 1.73 4.88
CA LEU A 121 5.22 1.35 5.79
C LEU A 121 5.73 0.51 6.96
N PHE A 122 6.67 -0.41 6.74
CA PHE A 122 7.30 -1.19 7.82
C PHE A 122 8.22 -0.34 8.70
N GLU A 123 8.93 0.64 8.12
CA GLU A 123 9.68 1.63 8.90
C GLU A 123 8.74 2.43 9.83
N ALA A 124 7.60 2.89 9.31
CA ALA A 124 6.58 3.54 10.11
C ALA A 124 5.99 2.59 11.17
N ALA A 125 5.76 1.32 10.83
CA ALA A 125 5.27 0.33 11.78
C ALA A 125 6.23 0.18 12.97
N LYS A 126 7.52 0.12 12.72
CA LYS A 126 8.54 0.08 13.77
C LYS A 126 8.50 1.33 14.66
N ILE A 127 8.38 2.54 14.07
CA ILE A 127 8.36 3.82 14.80
C ILE A 127 7.11 3.91 15.71
N TYR A 128 5.94 3.50 15.20
CA TYR A 128 4.67 3.63 15.93
C TYR A 128 4.28 2.39 16.75
N GLY A 129 5.15 1.39 16.80
CA GLY A 129 4.92 0.17 17.55
C GLY A 129 3.78 -0.69 17.00
N ALA A 130 3.62 -0.71 15.67
CA ALA A 130 2.67 -1.58 14.97
C ALA A 130 3.37 -2.84 14.45
N ASN A 131 2.68 -3.98 14.48
CA ASN A 131 3.22 -5.23 13.97
C ASN A 131 2.81 -5.51 12.53
N PHE A 132 1.74 -4.87 12.06
CA PHE A 132 1.13 -5.12 10.75
C PHE A 132 1.10 -3.86 9.91
N VAL A 133 1.08 -4.06 8.60
CA VAL A 133 0.82 -3.02 7.61
C VAL A 133 -0.34 -3.43 6.71
N ALA A 134 -1.10 -2.47 6.23
CA ALA A 134 -2.21 -2.69 5.31
C ALA A 134 -2.23 -1.65 4.21
N THR A 135 -2.82 -2.01 3.10
CA THR A 135 -3.07 -1.11 1.97
C THR A 135 -4.38 -1.47 1.28
N GLY A 136 -4.91 -0.54 0.49
CA GLY A 136 -6.10 -0.76 -0.33
C GLY A 136 -5.84 -1.53 -1.64
N HIS A 137 -4.88 -2.44 -1.69
CA HIS A 137 -4.66 -3.27 -2.88
C HIS A 137 -5.67 -4.41 -2.95
N TYR A 138 -6.09 -4.71 -4.16
CA TYR A 138 -6.87 -5.91 -4.51
C TYR A 138 -5.91 -7.07 -4.75
N ALA A 139 -5.59 -7.77 -3.69
CA ALA A 139 -4.78 -8.99 -3.69
C ALA A 139 -5.11 -9.79 -2.42
N LYS A 140 -4.75 -11.07 -2.39
CA LYS A 140 -5.00 -11.94 -1.25
C LYS A 140 -3.70 -12.57 -0.77
N ILE A 141 -3.53 -12.67 0.54
CA ILE A 141 -2.44 -13.42 1.16
C ILE A 141 -3.02 -14.64 1.88
N LYS A 142 -2.47 -15.81 1.63
CA LYS A 142 -2.87 -17.04 2.30
C LYS A 142 -1.65 -17.79 2.79
N PHE A 143 -1.80 -18.46 3.93
CA PHE A 143 -0.85 -19.44 4.40
C PHE A 143 -1.10 -20.77 3.69
N ASP A 144 -0.08 -21.32 3.07
CA ASP A 144 -0.12 -22.63 2.43
C ASP A 144 0.39 -23.68 3.42
N GLN A 145 -0.51 -24.55 3.86
CA GLN A 145 -0.17 -25.63 4.81
C GLN A 145 0.80 -26.66 4.24
N LYS A 146 0.87 -26.82 2.91
CA LYS A 146 1.76 -27.79 2.27
C LYS A 146 3.20 -27.30 2.25
N THR A 147 3.40 -26.00 2.00
CA THR A 147 4.74 -25.40 1.94
C THR A 147 5.18 -24.79 3.28
N GLY A 148 4.22 -24.55 4.20
CA GLY A 148 4.49 -23.85 5.47
C GLY A 148 4.74 -22.34 5.28
N GLU A 149 4.39 -21.77 4.15
CA GLU A 149 4.71 -20.37 3.79
C GLU A 149 3.47 -19.54 3.44
N TYR A 150 3.60 -18.23 3.59
CA TYR A 150 2.61 -17.30 3.07
C TYR A 150 2.84 -17.06 1.57
N GLY A 151 1.76 -17.09 0.80
CA GLY A 151 1.76 -16.81 -0.64
C GLY A 151 0.82 -15.68 -1.00
N LEU A 152 1.08 -15.06 -2.16
CA LEU A 152 0.24 -14.04 -2.77
C LEU A 152 -0.71 -14.70 -3.78
N TRP A 153 -1.99 -14.35 -3.69
CA TRP A 153 -3.07 -14.93 -4.48
C TRP A 153 -3.94 -13.85 -5.09
N GLN A 154 -4.62 -14.18 -6.16
CA GLN A 154 -5.59 -13.32 -6.82
C GLN A 154 -6.71 -12.86 -5.87
N SER A 155 -7.15 -11.61 -6.02
CA SER A 155 -8.31 -11.07 -5.31
C SER A 155 -9.62 -11.66 -5.84
N LYS A 156 -10.74 -11.38 -5.14
CA LYS A 156 -12.09 -11.73 -5.61
C LYS A 156 -12.45 -10.96 -6.90
N ASP A 157 -11.98 -9.74 -7.03
CA ASP A 157 -12.18 -8.91 -8.22
C ASP A 157 -11.04 -9.15 -9.23
N GLU A 158 -11.29 -10.00 -10.21
CA GLU A 158 -10.32 -10.33 -11.25
C GLU A 158 -9.97 -9.13 -12.13
N ASN A 159 -10.91 -8.19 -12.33
CA ASN A 159 -10.71 -6.99 -13.13
C ASN A 159 -9.86 -5.93 -12.42
N LYS A 160 -9.77 -6.00 -11.09
CA LYS A 160 -8.98 -5.09 -10.25
C LYS A 160 -7.79 -5.75 -9.59
N ASP A 161 -7.52 -7.02 -9.91
CA ASP A 161 -6.40 -7.75 -9.33
C ASP A 161 -5.08 -7.01 -9.52
N GLN A 162 -4.34 -6.88 -8.43
CA GLN A 162 -3.06 -6.17 -8.40
C GLN A 162 -1.89 -7.08 -7.99
N THR A 163 -2.11 -8.40 -8.00
CA THR A 163 -1.11 -9.41 -7.62
C THR A 163 0.17 -9.25 -8.43
N TYR A 164 0.05 -8.96 -9.73
CA TYR A 164 1.21 -8.72 -10.59
C TYR A 164 2.10 -7.57 -10.07
N SER A 165 1.50 -6.45 -9.66
CA SER A 165 2.26 -5.30 -9.14
C SER A 165 2.91 -5.57 -7.77
N LEU A 166 2.48 -6.63 -7.10
CA LEU A 166 2.94 -7.06 -5.77
C LEU A 166 3.87 -8.28 -5.83
N SER A 167 4.12 -8.84 -7.01
CA SER A 167 4.86 -10.10 -7.21
C SER A 167 6.27 -10.10 -6.59
N ASN A 168 6.90 -8.96 -6.49
CA ASN A 168 8.26 -8.80 -5.96
C ASN A 168 8.30 -8.39 -4.47
N ILE A 169 7.19 -8.42 -3.74
CA ILE A 169 7.20 -8.16 -2.29
C ILE A 169 8.05 -9.22 -1.60
N LYS A 170 8.84 -8.81 -0.62
CA LYS A 170 9.64 -9.72 0.19
C LYS A 170 8.73 -10.74 0.89
N ARG A 171 9.04 -12.03 0.73
CA ARG A 171 8.23 -13.13 1.26
C ARG A 171 8.06 -13.04 2.78
N GLU A 172 9.11 -12.65 3.50
CA GLU A 172 9.13 -12.44 4.95
C GLU A 172 8.14 -11.39 5.46
N TRP A 173 7.66 -10.50 4.57
CA TRP A 173 6.69 -9.48 4.92
C TRP A 173 5.24 -9.95 4.80
N LEU A 174 4.98 -11.01 4.01
CA LEU A 174 3.62 -11.43 3.68
C LEU A 174 2.78 -11.77 4.92
N GLU A 175 3.36 -12.39 5.94
CA GLU A 175 2.66 -12.71 7.19
C GLU A 175 2.18 -11.48 7.96
N ARG A 176 2.80 -10.31 7.70
CA ARG A 176 2.53 -9.04 8.38
C ARG A 176 1.80 -8.02 7.51
N ILE A 177 1.40 -8.41 6.31
CA ILE A 177 0.64 -7.57 5.38
C ILE A 177 -0.83 -8.01 5.37
N ILE A 178 -1.74 -7.03 5.42
CA ILE A 178 -3.18 -7.26 5.30
C ILE A 178 -3.71 -6.46 4.11
N PHE A 179 -4.47 -7.12 3.24
CA PHE A 179 -5.21 -6.51 2.15
C PHE A 179 -6.72 -6.61 2.45
N PRO A 180 -7.33 -5.59 3.09
CA PRO A 180 -8.73 -5.68 3.51
C PRO A 180 -9.72 -5.85 2.36
N LEU A 181 -9.33 -5.44 1.13
CA LEU A 181 -10.19 -5.50 -0.05
C LEU A 181 -10.08 -6.82 -0.83
N ALA A 182 -9.32 -7.80 -0.34
CA ALA A 182 -9.08 -9.05 -1.03
C ALA A 182 -10.34 -9.83 -1.43
N ASP A 183 -11.37 -9.76 -0.60
CA ASP A 183 -12.63 -10.51 -0.78
C ASP A 183 -13.81 -9.61 -1.23
N PHE A 184 -13.52 -8.39 -1.71
CA PHE A 184 -14.49 -7.44 -2.24
C PHE A 184 -14.33 -7.24 -3.74
N LYS A 185 -15.44 -6.96 -4.43
CA LYS A 185 -15.42 -6.37 -5.76
C LYS A 185 -15.44 -4.85 -5.66
N LYS A 186 -14.92 -4.16 -6.66
CA LYS A 186 -14.83 -2.69 -6.68
C LYS A 186 -16.19 -2.00 -6.61
N GLU A 187 -17.22 -2.66 -7.09
CA GLU A 187 -18.60 -2.17 -7.13
C GLU A 187 -19.34 -2.36 -5.80
N GLU A 188 -18.84 -3.21 -4.91
CA GLU A 188 -19.35 -3.42 -3.55
C GLU A 188 -18.85 -2.32 -2.60
#